data_39d63c70037d8aa64322914fd8069be2
#
_entry.id   39d63c70037d8aa64322914fd8069be2
#
_cell.length_a   1.000
_cell.length_b   1.000
_cell.length_c   1.000
_cell.angle_alpha   90.00
_cell.angle_beta   90.00
_cell.angle_gamma   90.00
#
_symmetry.space_group_name_H-M   'P 1'
#
loop_
_entity.id
_entity.type
_entity.pdbx_description
1 polymer ?
#
loop_
_entity_poly.entity_id
_entity_poly.type
_entity_poly.pdbx_seq_one_letter_code
_entity_poly.pdbx_strand_id
1 'polypeptide(L)' 'MIEQALLEAINQTMPFGKYAGRKLIQLPEPYLVWFKQQGFPDSKLGQQLALIYEVKLNGLESMLMPLLHAKPSFPRRN' A
#
# COMPACT_ATOMS: atom_id res chain seq x y z
N MET A 1 4.51 13.01 7.87
CA MET A 1 5.05 11.91 8.65
C MET A 1 4.95 10.62 7.88
N ILE A 2 5.89 9.76 8.12
CA ILE A 2 5.95 8.53 7.38
C ILE A 2 4.77 7.62 7.69
N GLU A 3 4.30 7.66 8.93
CA GLU A 3 3.15 6.85 9.32
C GLU A 3 1.91 7.26 8.55
N GLN A 4 1.74 8.55 8.34
CA GLN A 4 0.59 9.04 7.60
C GLN A 4 0.65 8.60 6.14
N ALA A 5 1.80 8.75 5.52
CA ALA A 5 1.96 8.35 4.13
C ALA A 5 1.73 6.84 3.97
N LEU A 6 2.23 6.06 4.92
CA LEU A 6 2.06 4.62 4.88
C LEU A 6 0.60 4.24 5.06
N LEU A 7 -0.08 4.87 6.00
CA LEU A 7 -1.49 4.60 6.24
C LEU A 7 -2.33 4.91 5.00
N GLU A 8 -2.04 6.04 4.36
CA GLU A 8 -2.73 6.39 3.13
C GLU A 8 -2.47 5.35 2.04
N ALA A 9 -1.21 4.90 1.93
CA ALA A 9 -0.87 3.93 0.90
C ALA A 9 -1.57 2.60 1.15
N ILE A 10 -1.63 2.17 2.39
CA ILE A 10 -2.29 0.91 2.74
C ILE A 10 -3.75 0.93 2.32
N ASN A 11 -4.41 2.07 2.50
CA ASN A 11 -5.84 2.18 2.24
C ASN A 11 -6.18 2.70 0.86
N GLN A 12 -5.18 3.02 0.06
CA GLN A 12 -5.41 3.50 -1.30
C GLN A 12 -5.86 2.36 -2.20
N THR A 13 -6.84 2.64 -3.05
CA THR A 13 -7.29 1.65 -4.03
C THR A 13 -6.54 1.84 -5.34
N MET A 14 -6.34 0.72 -6.03
CA MET A 14 -5.75 0.76 -7.37
C MET A 14 -6.77 1.36 -8.33
N PRO A 15 -6.42 2.45 -9.03
CA PRO A 15 -7.40 3.15 -9.84
C PRO A 15 -7.58 2.59 -11.24
N PHE A 16 -6.73 1.67 -11.68
CA PHE A 16 -6.82 1.17 -13.04
C PHE A 16 -6.23 -0.22 -13.13
N GLY A 17 -6.40 -0.82 -14.29
CA GLY A 17 -5.75 -2.08 -14.63
C GLY A 17 -6.48 -3.28 -14.09
N LYS A 18 -5.78 -4.40 -14.12
CA LYS A 18 -6.34 -5.69 -13.77
C LYS A 18 -6.86 -5.74 -12.34
N TYR A 19 -6.23 -4.99 -11.45
CA TYR A 19 -6.59 -5.02 -10.03
C TYR A 19 -7.28 -3.75 -9.56
N ALA A 20 -7.89 -3.02 -10.50
CA ALA A 20 -8.62 -1.81 -10.14
C ALA A 20 -9.65 -2.11 -9.06
N GLY A 21 -9.74 -1.24 -8.06
CA GLY A 21 -10.67 -1.39 -6.96
C GLY A 21 -10.12 -2.12 -5.76
N ARG A 22 -8.97 -2.78 -5.90
CA ARG A 22 -8.34 -3.44 -4.78
C ARG A 22 -7.45 -2.48 -4.01
N LYS A 23 -7.34 -2.68 -2.72
CA LYS A 23 -6.37 -1.90 -1.94
C LYS A 23 -4.96 -2.25 -2.38
N LEU A 24 -4.08 -1.26 -2.36
CA LEU A 24 -2.70 -1.50 -2.79
C LEU A 24 -2.03 -2.60 -1.98
N ILE A 25 -2.32 -2.65 -0.68
CA ILE A 25 -1.71 -3.68 0.19
C ILE A 25 -2.19 -5.07 -0.18
N GLN A 26 -3.28 -5.19 -0.91
CA GLN A 26 -3.84 -6.47 -1.33
C GLN A 26 -3.37 -6.90 -2.71
N LEU A 27 -2.54 -6.10 -3.36
CA LEU A 27 -2.02 -6.46 -4.67
C LEU A 27 -1.04 -7.63 -4.55
N PRO A 28 -1.05 -8.56 -5.52
CA PRO A 28 -0.09 -9.66 -5.48
C PRO A 28 1.34 -9.15 -5.62
N GLU A 29 2.24 -9.82 -4.91
CA GLU A 29 3.64 -9.43 -4.96
C GLU A 29 4.22 -9.46 -6.38
N PRO A 30 3.94 -10.48 -7.21
CA PRO A 30 4.47 -10.47 -8.58
C PRO A 30 4.06 -9.26 -9.39
N TYR A 31 2.86 -8.75 -9.14
CA TYR A 31 2.39 -7.56 -9.83
C TYR A 31 3.23 -6.35 -9.44
N LEU A 32 3.54 -6.23 -8.15
CA LEU A 32 4.38 -5.14 -7.66
C LEU A 32 5.81 -5.27 -8.16
N VAL A 33 6.33 -6.49 -8.24
CA VAL A 33 7.65 -6.73 -8.81
C VAL A 33 7.69 -6.28 -10.27
N TRP A 34 6.62 -6.58 -11.01
CA TRP A 34 6.53 -6.14 -12.40
C TRP A 34 6.59 -4.62 -12.48
N PHE A 35 5.84 -3.93 -11.62
CA PHE A 35 5.88 -2.47 -11.58
C PHE A 35 7.27 -1.96 -11.28
N LYS A 36 7.95 -2.61 -10.34
CA LYS A 36 9.29 -2.20 -9.98
C LYS A 36 10.22 -2.31 -11.18
N GLN A 37 10.09 -3.37 -11.95
CA GLN A 37 10.92 -3.59 -13.13
C GLN A 37 10.63 -2.60 -14.23
N GLN A 38 9.37 -2.23 -14.40
CA GLN A 38 8.98 -1.23 -15.40
C GLN A 38 9.31 0.19 -14.95
N GLY A 39 9.46 0.37 -13.66
CA GLY A 39 9.61 1.69 -13.08
C GLY A 39 8.27 2.19 -12.57
N PHE A 40 8.20 2.48 -11.28
CA PHE A 40 6.96 3.02 -10.71
C PHE A 40 6.64 4.35 -11.35
N PRO A 41 5.35 4.67 -11.55
CA PRO A 41 4.97 5.97 -12.09
C PRO A 41 5.51 7.11 -11.24
N ASP A 42 5.82 8.22 -11.89
CA ASP A 42 6.30 9.42 -11.20
C ASP A 42 5.09 10.23 -10.74
N SER A 43 4.43 9.74 -9.73
CA SER A 43 3.20 10.32 -9.22
C SER A 43 3.00 9.86 -7.79
N LYS A 44 1.97 10.41 -7.14
CA LYS A 44 1.64 9.98 -5.78
C LYS A 44 1.34 8.49 -5.74
N LEU A 45 0.60 8.00 -6.73
CA LEU A 45 0.29 6.58 -6.80
C LEU A 45 1.56 5.76 -6.91
N GLY A 46 2.51 6.21 -7.74
CA GLY A 46 3.77 5.50 -7.88
C GLY A 46 4.54 5.43 -6.58
N GLN A 47 4.55 6.53 -5.83
CA GLN A 47 5.20 6.55 -4.53
C GLN A 47 4.52 5.60 -3.56
N GLN A 48 3.20 5.55 -3.61
CA GLN A 48 2.44 4.63 -2.75
C GLN A 48 2.70 3.17 -3.12
N LEU A 49 2.77 2.89 -4.42
CA LEU A 49 3.10 1.54 -4.87
C LEU A 49 4.49 1.12 -4.42
N ALA A 50 5.43 2.05 -4.46
CA ALA A 50 6.79 1.76 -4.00
C ALA A 50 6.82 1.45 -2.51
N LEU A 51 6.05 2.19 -1.72
CA LEU A 51 5.94 1.93 -0.29
C LEU A 51 5.39 0.54 -0.03
N ILE A 52 4.31 0.20 -0.72
CA ILE A 52 3.68 -1.11 -0.55
C ILE A 52 4.63 -2.22 -0.98
N TYR A 53 5.36 -2.01 -2.07
CA TYR A 53 6.35 -2.97 -2.51
C TYR A 53 7.36 -3.25 -1.40
N GLU A 54 7.86 -2.19 -0.75
CA GLU A 54 8.83 -2.36 0.33
C GLU A 54 8.25 -3.06 1.53
N VAL A 55 6.98 -2.76 1.85
CA VAL A 55 6.30 -3.44 2.94
C VAL A 55 6.25 -4.94 2.69
N LYS A 56 5.88 -5.32 1.47
CA LYS A 56 5.78 -6.74 1.13
C LYS A 56 7.15 -7.40 1.08
N LEU A 57 8.12 -6.69 0.53
CA LEU A 57 9.48 -7.21 0.43
C LEU A 57 10.06 -7.52 1.79
N ASN A 58 9.75 -6.70 2.78
CA ASN A 58 10.26 -6.85 4.13
C ASN A 58 9.38 -7.71 5.02
N GLY A 59 8.30 -8.25 4.49
CA GLY A 59 7.43 -9.13 5.25
C GLY A 59 6.64 -8.43 6.34
N LEU A 60 6.35 -7.15 6.16
CA LEU A 60 5.66 -6.37 7.18
C LEU A 60 4.14 -6.35 7.02
N GLU A 61 3.62 -7.06 6.02
CA GLU A 61 2.20 -7.03 5.73
C GLU A 61 1.34 -7.38 6.94
N SER A 62 1.71 -8.47 7.61
CA SER A 62 0.88 -8.95 8.71
C SER A 62 0.81 -7.94 9.85
N MET A 63 1.86 -7.16 10.03
CA MET A 63 1.85 -6.13 11.04
C MET A 63 0.97 -4.96 10.67
N LEU A 64 0.82 -4.73 9.37
CA LEU A 64 0.12 -3.55 8.87
C LEU A 64 -1.32 -3.82 8.47
N MET A 65 -1.68 -5.09 8.29
CA MET A 65 -3.04 -5.41 7.90
C MET A 65 -4.10 -4.87 8.86
N PRO A 66 -3.87 -4.87 10.17
CA PRO A 66 -4.86 -4.27 11.06
C PRO A 66 -5.14 -2.80 10.81
N LEU A 67 -4.24 -2.11 10.12
CA LEU A 67 -4.42 -0.71 9.77
C LEU A 67 -5.27 -0.52 8.53
N LEU A 68 -5.56 -1.59 7.81
CA LEU A 68 -6.42 -1.54 6.66
C LEU A 68 -7.80 -1.09 7.13
N HIS A 69 -8.34 -0.06 6.52
CA HIS A 69 -9.59 0.56 6.92
C HIS A 69 -9.53 1.27 8.27
N ALA A 70 -8.33 1.41 8.85
CA ALA A 70 -8.21 2.11 10.11
C ALA A 70 -8.49 3.60 9.90
N LYS A 71 -9.09 4.20 10.88
CA LYS A 71 -9.31 5.63 10.85
C LYS A 71 -8.06 6.32 11.35
N PRO A 72 -7.80 7.53 10.89
CA PRO A 72 -6.62 8.25 11.34
C PRO A 72 -6.55 8.44 12.85
N SER A 73 -7.70 8.65 13.48
CA SER A 73 -7.72 8.76 14.94
C SER A 73 -7.98 7.39 15.52
N PHE A 74 -7.20 7.00 16.51
CA PHE A 74 -7.34 5.69 17.12
C PHE A 74 -8.18 5.81 18.35
N PRO A 75 -8.98 4.83 18.54
CA PRO A 75 -9.66 4.74 19.83
C PRO A 75 -8.61 4.44 20.88
N ARG A 76 -8.75 4.48 21.74
CA ARG A 76 -7.89 4.08 22.61
C ARG A 76 -8.15 2.83 23.18
N ARG A 77 -8.38 2.47 23.11
CA ARG A 77 -8.55 1.52 23.59
C ARG A 77 -8.91 0.95 24.07
N ASN A 78 -8.96 0.63 24.32
CA ASN A 78 -9.40 0.08 24.85
C ASN A 78 -9.38 -0.30 25.20
#